data_641063a5a39eb3e65146f6cde9a42ccd
#
_entry.id   641063a5a39eb3e65146f6cde9a42ccd
#
_cell.length_a   1.000
_cell.length_b   1.000
_cell.length_c   1.000
_cell.angle_alpha   90.00
_cell.angle_beta   90.00
_cell.angle_gamma   90.00
#
_symmetry.space_group_name_H-M   'P 1'
#
loop_
_entity.id
_entity.type
_entity.pdbx_description
1 polymer ?
#
loop_
_entity_poly.entity_id
_entity_poly.type
_entity_poly.pdbx_seq_one_letter_code
_entity_poly.pdbx_strand_id
1 'polypeptide(L)'
;MATIKDVAALAGISYTTVSHVVNKTRPVSQEVRLKVEAAIKSLDYVPSAVARSLKAKTTATIGLLVPNSLNPYFAELARGIEDYCERNGYCVILCNSDDNPEKQRSYLRVLLEKRIDGLIVASAGGDIGLAQGLAGVKTPMVIVDRGLDGVDADLVRIDHEYGAYLATRHLLELGHRDIATIGGPSSTSVAQMRQAGFCRALQEASITVRPERMLESDFTSTGGYNAAAILLEGNPPSAIFAGNDMIGIGVLRAAAERNVRVPSELSVIGFDDIQMSRYVYPALTTVGQSILQLGEMAAEVLLRRIATPSLVTDQRIVTPSIVLRESTAPLSGVFTEYR
;
A
#
# COMPACT_ATOMS: atom_id res chain seq x y z
N MET A 1 -7.99 -35.80 -15.81
CA MET A 1 -7.63 -35.40 -14.43
C MET A 1 -8.19 -36.45 -13.48
N ALA A 2 -7.37 -36.97 -12.57
CA ALA A 2 -7.87 -37.88 -11.54
C ALA A 2 -8.88 -37.17 -10.63
N THR A 3 -9.87 -37.91 -10.15
CA THR A 3 -10.91 -37.41 -9.26
C THR A 3 -10.76 -38.04 -7.87
N ILE A 4 -11.40 -37.39 -6.86
CA ILE A 4 -11.39 -37.98 -5.50
C ILE A 4 -12.03 -39.38 -5.45
N LYS A 5 -12.89 -39.75 -6.42
CA LYS A 5 -13.44 -41.07 -6.55
C LYS A 5 -12.38 -42.10 -7.01
N ASP A 6 -11.48 -41.66 -7.88
CA ASP A 6 -10.36 -42.51 -8.34
C ASP A 6 -9.36 -42.76 -7.20
N VAL A 7 -9.10 -41.75 -6.38
CA VAL A 7 -8.29 -41.89 -5.16
C VAL A 7 -8.94 -42.86 -4.19
N ALA A 8 -10.26 -42.79 -3.99
CA ALA A 8 -11.01 -43.69 -3.13
C ALA A 8 -10.94 -45.16 -3.62
N ALA A 9 -11.11 -45.34 -4.94
CA ALA A 9 -11.01 -46.65 -5.56
C ALA A 9 -9.61 -47.26 -5.42
N LEU A 10 -8.55 -46.45 -5.70
CA LEU A 10 -7.16 -46.92 -5.61
C LEU A 10 -6.74 -47.22 -4.16
N ALA A 11 -7.17 -46.40 -3.21
CA ALA A 11 -6.86 -46.59 -1.78
C ALA A 11 -7.68 -47.72 -1.13
N GLY A 12 -8.76 -48.19 -1.77
CA GLY A 12 -9.72 -49.14 -1.18
C GLY A 12 -10.51 -48.58 0.00
N ILE A 13 -10.77 -47.26 -0.02
CA ILE A 13 -11.35 -46.52 1.11
C ILE A 13 -12.56 -45.71 0.62
N SER A 14 -13.55 -45.51 1.50
CA SER A 14 -14.76 -44.76 1.12
C SER A 14 -14.44 -43.30 0.71
N TYR A 15 -15.18 -42.79 -0.28
CA TYR A 15 -15.12 -41.38 -0.70
C TYR A 15 -15.18 -40.40 0.48
N THR A 16 -16.05 -40.67 1.45
CA THR A 16 -16.21 -39.83 2.63
C THR A 16 -14.94 -39.76 3.48
N THR A 17 -14.29 -40.94 3.67
CA THR A 17 -13.06 -41.02 4.45
C THR A 17 -11.89 -40.34 3.72
N VAL A 18 -11.78 -40.53 2.38
CA VAL A 18 -10.78 -39.82 1.56
C VAL A 18 -11.00 -38.31 1.68
N SER A 19 -12.25 -37.83 1.59
CA SER A 19 -12.59 -36.41 1.79
C SER A 19 -12.19 -35.92 3.17
N HIS A 20 -12.32 -36.72 4.23
CA HIS A 20 -11.87 -36.34 5.57
C HIS A 20 -10.34 -36.23 5.67
N VAL A 21 -9.59 -37.14 5.01
CA VAL A 21 -8.12 -37.08 4.97
C VAL A 21 -7.66 -35.84 4.20
N VAL A 22 -8.18 -35.64 2.99
CA VAL A 22 -7.80 -34.53 2.10
C VAL A 22 -8.09 -33.16 2.74
N ASN A 23 -9.25 -33.01 3.38
CA ASN A 23 -9.69 -31.74 3.97
C ASN A 23 -9.39 -31.60 5.47
N LYS A 24 -8.73 -32.60 6.09
CA LYS A 24 -8.38 -32.63 7.53
C LYS A 24 -9.58 -32.35 8.46
N THR A 25 -10.79 -32.77 8.07
CA THR A 25 -12.04 -32.45 8.78
C THR A 25 -12.37 -33.39 9.94
N ARG A 26 -11.76 -34.56 9.98
CA ARG A 26 -11.90 -35.55 11.08
C ARG A 26 -10.61 -36.33 11.26
N PRO A 27 -10.27 -36.76 12.48
CA PRO A 27 -9.17 -37.65 12.72
C PRO A 27 -9.45 -39.02 12.05
N VAL A 28 -8.45 -39.58 11.40
CA VAL A 28 -8.45 -40.91 10.81
C VAL A 28 -7.21 -41.66 11.30
N SER A 29 -7.24 -43.01 11.25
CA SER A 29 -6.08 -43.79 11.62
C SER A 29 -4.88 -43.49 10.73
N GLN A 30 -3.68 -43.66 11.24
CA GLN A 30 -2.44 -43.43 10.50
C GLN A 30 -2.36 -44.33 9.26
N GLU A 31 -2.79 -45.58 9.36
CA GLU A 31 -2.85 -46.51 8.26
C GLU A 31 -3.72 -45.99 7.10
N VAL A 32 -4.93 -45.53 7.41
CA VAL A 32 -5.86 -44.96 6.42
C VAL A 32 -5.28 -43.73 5.78
N ARG A 33 -4.63 -42.86 6.56
CA ARG A 33 -3.97 -41.65 6.03
C ARG A 33 -2.89 -42.01 5.03
N LEU A 34 -1.99 -42.96 5.35
CA LEU A 34 -0.90 -43.35 4.49
C LEU A 34 -1.40 -43.97 3.17
N LYS A 35 -2.47 -44.81 3.20
CA LYS A 35 -3.09 -45.36 1.99
C LYS A 35 -3.64 -44.27 1.07
N VAL A 36 -4.32 -43.26 1.64
CA VAL A 36 -4.89 -42.15 0.87
C VAL A 36 -3.79 -41.26 0.29
N GLU A 37 -2.75 -40.95 1.06
CA GLU A 37 -1.62 -40.13 0.60
C GLU A 37 -0.83 -40.83 -0.52
N ALA A 38 -0.63 -42.14 -0.42
CA ALA A 38 -0.02 -42.93 -1.48
C ALA A 38 -0.84 -42.92 -2.77
N ALA A 39 -2.17 -43.08 -2.66
CA ALA A 39 -3.06 -43.01 -3.81
C ALA A 39 -3.11 -41.61 -4.46
N ILE A 40 -3.13 -40.53 -3.66
CA ILE A 40 -3.03 -39.15 -4.14
C ILE A 40 -1.75 -38.96 -4.95
N LYS A 41 -0.61 -39.40 -4.40
CA LYS A 41 0.71 -39.29 -5.07
C LYS A 41 0.77 -40.10 -6.36
N SER A 42 0.24 -41.34 -6.34
CA SER A 42 0.24 -42.23 -7.52
C SER A 42 -0.62 -41.70 -8.68
N LEU A 43 -1.72 -40.99 -8.37
CA LEU A 43 -2.65 -40.46 -9.37
C LEU A 43 -2.37 -38.99 -9.72
N ASP A 44 -1.33 -38.38 -9.15
CA ASP A 44 -1.08 -36.95 -9.25
C ASP A 44 -2.37 -36.14 -9.01
N TYR A 45 -3.14 -36.58 -7.99
CA TYR A 45 -4.44 -35.98 -7.71
C TYR A 45 -4.28 -34.64 -6.98
N VAL A 46 -4.76 -33.59 -7.61
CA VAL A 46 -4.88 -32.25 -6.99
C VAL A 46 -6.31 -32.06 -6.48
N PRO A 47 -6.51 -31.84 -5.18
CA PRO A 47 -7.84 -31.57 -4.62
C PRO A 47 -8.50 -30.36 -5.29
N SER A 48 -9.72 -30.50 -5.77
CA SER A 48 -10.46 -29.42 -6.39
C SER A 48 -10.84 -28.35 -5.35
N ALA A 49 -10.27 -27.15 -5.49
CA ALA A 49 -10.64 -26.00 -4.67
C ALA A 49 -12.14 -25.64 -4.82
N VAL A 50 -12.69 -25.80 -6.03
CA VAL A 50 -14.13 -25.56 -6.32
C VAL A 50 -15.03 -26.51 -5.52
N ALA A 51 -14.69 -27.83 -5.50
CA ALA A 51 -15.48 -28.79 -4.73
C ALA A 51 -15.42 -28.53 -3.21
N ARG A 52 -14.26 -28.05 -2.72
CA ARG A 52 -14.05 -27.70 -1.32
C ARG A 52 -14.83 -26.42 -0.96
N SER A 53 -14.78 -25.39 -1.79
CA SER A 53 -15.47 -24.12 -1.55
C SER A 53 -17.00 -24.26 -1.56
N LEU A 54 -17.55 -25.11 -2.42
CA LEU A 54 -18.98 -25.43 -2.43
C LEU A 54 -19.47 -26.02 -1.09
N LYS A 55 -18.63 -26.83 -0.43
CA LYS A 55 -18.97 -27.43 0.87
C LYS A 55 -18.70 -26.49 2.05
N ALA A 56 -17.59 -25.79 2.01
CA ALA A 56 -17.16 -24.87 3.09
C ALA A 56 -17.83 -23.49 3.02
N LYS A 57 -18.42 -23.12 1.87
CA LYS A 57 -18.94 -21.79 1.54
C LYS A 57 -17.85 -20.67 1.61
N THR A 58 -16.58 -21.06 1.58
CA THR A 58 -15.43 -20.15 1.56
C THR A 58 -14.44 -20.63 0.50
N THR A 59 -13.73 -19.69 -0.11
CA THR A 59 -12.68 -19.97 -1.11
C THR A 59 -11.28 -19.85 -0.52
N ALA A 60 -11.16 -19.36 0.70
CA ALA A 60 -9.92 -18.96 1.36
C ALA A 60 -9.06 -18.05 0.45
N THR A 61 -9.70 -17.13 -0.25
CA THR A 61 -9.08 -16.25 -1.24
C THR A 61 -9.49 -14.81 -0.98
N ILE A 62 -8.50 -13.92 -0.92
CA ILE A 62 -8.66 -12.47 -0.80
C ILE A 62 -8.25 -11.83 -2.12
N GLY A 63 -9.06 -10.89 -2.61
CA GLY A 63 -8.67 -10.00 -3.70
C GLY A 63 -7.91 -8.78 -3.16
N LEU A 64 -6.83 -8.41 -3.83
CA LEU A 64 -6.11 -7.16 -3.57
C LEU A 64 -6.03 -6.35 -4.85
N LEU A 65 -6.66 -5.19 -4.87
CA LEU A 65 -6.61 -4.26 -5.98
C LEU A 65 -5.66 -3.11 -5.64
N VAL A 66 -4.58 -2.95 -6.43
CA VAL A 66 -3.60 -1.86 -6.29
C VAL A 66 -3.55 -1.00 -7.55
N PRO A 67 -3.24 0.31 -7.43
CA PRO A 67 -3.17 1.21 -8.58
C PRO A 67 -1.90 0.98 -9.42
N ASN A 68 -0.75 0.77 -8.77
CA ASN A 68 0.53 0.66 -9.47
C ASN A 68 1.51 -0.23 -8.70
N SER A 69 1.70 -1.46 -9.18
CA SER A 69 2.64 -2.42 -8.57
C SER A 69 4.13 -2.07 -8.80
N LEU A 70 4.44 -1.08 -9.66
CA LEU A 70 5.82 -0.58 -9.85
C LEU A 70 6.23 0.40 -8.76
N ASN A 71 5.28 1.01 -8.05
CA ASN A 71 5.59 1.82 -6.89
C ASN A 71 5.87 0.91 -5.68
N PRO A 72 7.10 0.96 -5.09
CA PRO A 72 7.49 0.12 -3.97
C PRO A 72 6.53 0.18 -2.77
N TYR A 73 5.86 1.31 -2.53
CA TYR A 73 4.84 1.44 -1.50
C TYR A 73 3.76 0.35 -1.61
N PHE A 74 3.20 0.15 -2.80
CA PHE A 74 2.15 -0.86 -2.99
C PHE A 74 2.69 -2.28 -2.97
N ALA A 75 3.95 -2.50 -3.37
CA ALA A 75 4.60 -3.79 -3.28
C ALA A 75 4.85 -4.20 -1.81
N GLU A 76 5.33 -3.26 -0.98
CA GLU A 76 5.54 -3.49 0.46
C GLU A 76 4.21 -3.67 1.20
N LEU A 77 3.18 -2.88 0.85
CA LEU A 77 1.82 -3.04 1.37
C LEU A 77 1.26 -4.43 1.05
N ALA A 78 1.37 -4.85 -0.23
CA ALA A 78 0.91 -6.16 -0.68
C ALA A 78 1.63 -7.29 0.06
N ARG A 79 2.93 -7.13 0.33
CA ARG A 79 3.71 -8.11 1.10
C ARG A 79 3.17 -8.26 2.52
N GLY A 80 2.88 -7.16 3.22
CA GLY A 80 2.29 -7.21 4.56
C GLY A 80 0.92 -7.89 4.59
N ILE A 81 0.08 -7.61 3.57
CA ILE A 81 -1.22 -8.25 3.40
C ILE A 81 -1.05 -9.75 3.15
N GLU A 82 -0.16 -10.13 2.23
CA GLU A 82 0.10 -11.53 1.86
C GLU A 82 0.58 -12.34 3.06
N ASP A 83 1.60 -11.85 3.77
CA ASP A 83 2.18 -12.54 4.93
C ASP A 83 1.15 -12.77 6.03
N TYR A 84 0.26 -11.80 6.29
CA TYR A 84 -0.81 -11.97 7.27
C TYR A 84 -1.89 -12.95 6.81
N CYS A 85 -2.30 -12.86 5.55
CA CYS A 85 -3.29 -13.75 4.96
C CYS A 85 -2.80 -15.20 4.92
N GLU A 86 -1.55 -15.44 4.50
CA GLU A 86 -0.93 -16.78 4.46
C GLU A 86 -0.91 -17.44 5.84
N ARG A 87 -0.47 -16.70 6.89
CA ARG A 87 -0.47 -17.19 8.28
C ARG A 87 -1.87 -17.60 8.77
N ASN A 88 -2.92 -17.02 8.19
CA ASN A 88 -4.32 -17.30 8.51
C ASN A 88 -5.01 -18.22 7.48
N GLY A 89 -4.26 -18.84 6.56
CA GLY A 89 -4.76 -19.84 5.62
C GLY A 89 -5.49 -19.26 4.40
N TYR A 90 -5.28 -17.98 4.09
CA TYR A 90 -5.81 -17.32 2.90
C TYR A 90 -4.74 -17.10 1.84
N CYS A 91 -5.14 -17.22 0.57
CA CYS A 91 -4.34 -16.85 -0.59
C CYS A 91 -4.77 -15.45 -1.10
N VAL A 92 -3.81 -14.64 -1.52
CA VAL A 92 -4.09 -13.30 -2.08
C VAL A 92 -3.98 -13.34 -3.61
N ILE A 93 -4.96 -12.75 -4.30
CA ILE A 93 -4.93 -12.49 -5.74
C ILE A 93 -4.72 -10.99 -5.92
N LEU A 94 -3.51 -10.60 -6.32
CA LEU A 94 -3.17 -9.22 -6.63
C LEU A 94 -3.61 -8.85 -8.04
N CYS A 95 -4.30 -7.72 -8.17
CA CYS A 95 -4.71 -7.11 -9.43
C CYS A 95 -4.15 -5.69 -9.52
N ASN A 96 -3.38 -5.40 -10.57
CA ASN A 96 -2.78 -4.09 -10.83
C ASN A 96 -3.64 -3.31 -11.84
N SER A 97 -4.24 -2.21 -11.42
CA SER A 97 -5.22 -1.46 -12.22
C SER A 97 -4.62 -0.37 -13.09
N ASP A 98 -3.37 0.04 -12.86
CA ASP A 98 -2.70 1.18 -13.52
C ASP A 98 -3.53 2.48 -13.45
N ASP A 99 -4.26 2.69 -12.34
CA ASP A 99 -5.24 3.77 -12.16
C ASP A 99 -6.26 3.89 -13.31
N ASN A 100 -6.47 2.79 -14.05
CA ASN A 100 -7.40 2.73 -15.18
C ASN A 100 -8.78 2.21 -14.72
N PRO A 101 -9.86 3.04 -14.80
CA PRO A 101 -11.18 2.66 -14.34
C PRO A 101 -11.78 1.43 -15.03
N GLU A 102 -11.41 1.18 -16.30
CA GLU A 102 -11.89 0.00 -17.02
C GLU A 102 -11.23 -1.27 -16.52
N LYS A 103 -9.90 -1.23 -16.28
CA LYS A 103 -9.17 -2.33 -15.67
C LYS A 103 -9.70 -2.62 -14.26
N GLN A 104 -9.94 -1.59 -13.45
CA GLN A 104 -10.51 -1.73 -12.11
C GLN A 104 -11.83 -2.49 -12.15
N ARG A 105 -12.78 -2.05 -12.99
CA ARG A 105 -14.08 -2.73 -13.16
C ARG A 105 -13.93 -4.17 -13.64
N SER A 106 -13.02 -4.41 -14.60
CA SER A 106 -12.77 -5.74 -15.14
C SER A 106 -12.22 -6.69 -14.06
N TYR A 107 -11.20 -6.25 -13.30
CA TYR A 107 -10.62 -7.05 -12.23
C TYR A 107 -11.61 -7.29 -11.08
N LEU A 108 -12.36 -6.27 -10.68
CA LEU A 108 -13.40 -6.43 -9.67
C LEU A 108 -14.40 -7.52 -10.07
N ARG A 109 -14.89 -7.48 -11.32
CA ARG A 109 -15.79 -8.53 -11.85
C ARG A 109 -15.16 -9.92 -11.77
N VAL A 110 -13.91 -10.08 -12.24
CA VAL A 110 -13.19 -11.36 -12.19
C VAL A 110 -13.03 -11.87 -10.76
N LEU A 111 -12.68 -11.01 -9.82
CA LEU A 111 -12.54 -11.37 -8.40
C LEU A 111 -13.88 -11.84 -7.82
N LEU A 112 -14.98 -11.13 -8.11
CA LEU A 112 -16.31 -11.52 -7.66
C LEU A 112 -16.80 -12.83 -8.30
N GLU A 113 -16.52 -13.05 -9.60
CA GLU A 113 -16.79 -14.33 -10.28
C GLU A 113 -16.02 -15.51 -9.65
N LYS A 114 -14.81 -15.26 -9.17
CA LYS A 114 -14.00 -16.24 -8.41
C LYS A 114 -14.50 -16.45 -6.98
N ARG A 115 -15.52 -15.70 -6.54
CA ARG A 115 -16.13 -15.79 -5.20
C ARG A 115 -15.09 -15.60 -4.09
N ILE A 116 -14.27 -14.55 -4.20
CA ILE A 116 -13.36 -14.18 -3.12
C ILE A 116 -14.12 -13.96 -1.82
N ASP A 117 -13.50 -14.30 -0.68
CA ASP A 117 -14.11 -14.15 0.64
C ASP A 117 -14.03 -12.71 1.15
N GLY A 118 -13.08 -11.94 0.64
CA GLY A 118 -12.89 -10.54 0.98
C GLY A 118 -12.08 -9.78 -0.05
N LEU A 119 -12.15 -8.46 -0.01
CA LEU A 119 -11.48 -7.54 -0.92
C LEU A 119 -10.72 -6.47 -0.16
N ILE A 120 -9.44 -6.26 -0.49
CA ILE A 120 -8.68 -5.09 -0.07
C ILE A 120 -8.46 -4.20 -1.29
N VAL A 121 -8.79 -2.91 -1.14
CA VAL A 121 -8.63 -1.91 -2.19
C VAL A 121 -7.64 -0.86 -1.71
N ALA A 122 -6.44 -0.87 -2.27
CA ALA A 122 -5.50 0.25 -2.14
C ALA A 122 -5.69 1.13 -3.38
N SER A 123 -6.17 2.34 -3.19
CA SER A 123 -6.51 3.22 -4.32
C SER A 123 -5.78 4.55 -4.21
N ALA A 124 -5.24 5.04 -5.31
CA ALA A 124 -4.54 6.33 -5.38
C ALA A 124 -5.33 7.43 -6.12
N GLY A 125 -6.31 7.10 -6.93
CA GLY A 125 -7.03 8.05 -7.80
C GLY A 125 -8.36 8.60 -7.24
N GLY A 126 -8.87 9.71 -7.74
CA GLY A 126 -10.16 10.33 -7.42
C GLY A 126 -11.31 9.56 -8.08
N ASP A 127 -11.67 8.37 -7.55
CA ASP A 127 -12.44 7.39 -8.31
C ASP A 127 -13.92 7.38 -7.99
N ILE A 128 -14.66 8.30 -8.58
CA ILE A 128 -16.13 8.17 -8.70
C ILE A 128 -16.47 6.82 -9.38
N GLY A 129 -15.69 6.40 -10.39
CA GLY A 129 -15.90 5.14 -11.10
C GLY A 129 -15.64 3.90 -10.25
N LEU A 130 -14.62 3.91 -9.38
CA LEU A 130 -14.35 2.82 -8.44
C LEU A 130 -15.42 2.76 -7.35
N ALA A 131 -15.77 3.89 -6.74
CA ALA A 131 -16.84 3.95 -5.74
C ALA A 131 -18.17 3.41 -6.30
N GLN A 132 -18.54 3.79 -7.53
CA GLN A 132 -19.74 3.24 -8.20
C GLN A 132 -19.63 1.73 -8.46
N GLY A 133 -18.45 1.23 -8.83
CA GLY A 133 -18.22 -0.20 -9.03
C GLY A 133 -18.27 -1.02 -7.74
N LEU A 134 -17.92 -0.42 -6.61
CA LEU A 134 -17.95 -1.05 -5.29
C LEU A 134 -19.30 -0.88 -4.59
N ALA A 135 -20.10 0.11 -4.98
CA ALA A 135 -21.42 0.33 -4.45
C ALA A 135 -22.31 -0.93 -4.65
N GLY A 136 -22.81 -1.50 -3.58
CA GLY A 136 -23.62 -2.71 -3.61
C GLY A 136 -22.85 -4.04 -3.64
N VAL A 137 -21.53 -4.04 -3.65
CA VAL A 137 -20.72 -5.25 -3.44
C VAL A 137 -20.89 -5.71 -2.00
N LYS A 138 -21.37 -6.96 -1.83
CA LYS A 138 -21.66 -7.54 -0.49
C LYS A 138 -20.45 -8.27 0.12
N THR A 139 -19.38 -8.45 -0.65
CA THR A 139 -18.15 -9.07 -0.18
C THR A 139 -17.52 -8.16 0.87
N PRO A 140 -17.10 -8.68 2.04
CA PRO A 140 -16.35 -7.93 3.04
C PRO A 140 -15.19 -7.15 2.43
N MET A 141 -15.04 -5.88 2.80
CA MET A 141 -14.09 -4.99 2.14
C MET A 141 -13.36 -4.10 3.13
N VAL A 142 -12.06 -3.90 2.86
CA VAL A 142 -11.24 -2.88 3.51
C VAL A 142 -10.65 -1.98 2.45
N ILE A 143 -10.78 -0.67 2.64
CA ILE A 143 -10.11 0.34 1.82
C ILE A 143 -8.85 0.79 2.56
N VAL A 144 -7.73 0.86 1.84
CA VAL A 144 -6.46 1.29 2.39
C VAL A 144 -6.08 2.64 1.79
N ASP A 145 -5.47 3.46 2.63
CA ASP A 145 -4.88 4.75 2.33
C ASP A 145 -5.88 5.92 2.27
N ARG A 146 -7.07 5.75 1.70
CA ARG A 146 -8.12 6.77 1.70
C ARG A 146 -9.52 6.16 1.62
N GLY A 147 -10.50 6.85 2.18
CA GLY A 147 -11.90 6.50 2.03
C GLY A 147 -12.42 6.75 0.61
N LEU A 148 -13.47 6.04 0.25
CA LEU A 148 -14.24 6.25 -0.98
C LEU A 148 -15.65 6.67 -0.58
N ASP A 149 -16.09 7.82 -1.05
CA ASP A 149 -17.41 8.35 -0.74
C ASP A 149 -18.52 7.41 -1.24
N GLY A 150 -19.49 7.12 -0.38
CA GLY A 150 -20.61 6.24 -0.69
C GLY A 150 -20.30 4.73 -0.68
N VAL A 151 -19.13 4.32 -0.24
CA VAL A 151 -18.76 2.91 -0.05
C VAL A 151 -18.74 2.59 1.45
N ASP A 152 -19.57 1.63 1.87
CA ASP A 152 -19.57 1.12 3.24
C ASP A 152 -18.50 0.03 3.37
N ALA A 153 -17.32 0.42 3.86
CA ALA A 153 -16.17 -0.45 4.03
C ALA A 153 -15.34 -0.02 5.24
N ASP A 154 -14.60 -0.97 5.82
CA ASP A 154 -13.58 -0.64 6.80
C ASP A 154 -12.46 0.19 6.15
N LEU A 155 -11.86 1.09 6.91
CA LEU A 155 -10.81 1.99 6.42
C LEU A 155 -9.56 1.87 7.28
N VAL A 156 -8.42 1.67 6.63
CA VAL A 156 -7.09 1.74 7.25
C VAL A 156 -6.28 2.77 6.49
N ARG A 157 -5.89 3.87 7.13
CA ARG A 157 -5.17 4.96 6.46
C ARG A 157 -4.11 5.61 7.33
N ILE A 158 -3.24 6.35 6.69
CA ILE A 158 -2.26 7.25 7.30
C ILE A 158 -2.91 8.63 7.46
N ASP A 159 -2.47 9.40 8.46
CA ASP A 159 -2.76 10.82 8.52
C ASP A 159 -1.82 11.60 7.60
N HIS A 160 -2.20 11.71 6.32
CA HIS A 160 -1.39 12.34 5.28
C HIS A 160 -1.16 13.82 5.52
N GLU A 161 -2.18 14.55 6.02
CA GLU A 161 -2.06 15.96 6.30
C GLU A 161 -1.07 16.20 7.44
N TYR A 162 -1.22 15.45 8.53
CA TYR A 162 -0.31 15.57 9.66
C TYR A 162 1.12 15.18 9.30
N GLY A 163 1.30 14.12 8.49
CA GLY A 163 2.63 13.71 8.02
C GLY A 163 3.32 14.79 7.19
N ALA A 164 2.62 15.43 6.25
CA ALA A 164 3.17 16.53 5.45
C ALA A 164 3.45 17.77 6.29
N TYR A 165 2.60 18.03 7.29
CA TYR A 165 2.85 19.06 8.29
C TYR A 165 4.15 18.80 9.06
N LEU A 166 4.38 17.57 9.52
CA LEU A 166 5.62 17.17 10.20
C LEU A 166 6.85 17.36 9.30
N ALA A 167 6.77 16.90 8.03
CA ALA A 167 7.86 17.07 7.06
C ALA A 167 8.27 18.52 6.88
N THR A 168 7.27 19.38 6.69
CA THR A 168 7.48 20.81 6.48
C THR A 168 7.98 21.50 7.75
N ARG A 169 7.43 21.14 8.91
CA ARG A 169 7.89 21.62 10.22
C ARG A 169 9.35 21.28 10.46
N HIS A 170 9.78 20.06 10.15
CA HIS A 170 11.17 19.65 10.24
C HIS A 170 12.10 20.58 9.43
N LEU A 171 11.75 20.87 8.18
CA LEU A 171 12.54 21.80 7.37
C LEU A 171 12.57 23.23 7.95
N LEU A 172 11.44 23.69 8.49
CA LEU A 172 11.36 24.99 9.16
C LEU A 172 12.21 25.06 10.44
N GLU A 173 12.25 23.99 11.22
CA GLU A 173 13.08 23.85 12.43
C GLU A 173 14.58 23.83 12.10
N LEU A 174 14.96 23.32 10.93
CA LEU A 174 16.30 23.41 10.39
C LEU A 174 16.67 24.79 9.83
N GLY A 175 15.76 25.76 9.92
CA GLY A 175 15.98 27.16 9.51
C GLY A 175 15.63 27.48 8.06
N HIS A 176 15.15 26.51 7.28
CA HIS A 176 14.71 26.77 5.91
C HIS A 176 13.48 27.67 5.89
N ARG A 177 13.45 28.62 4.94
CA ARG A 177 12.32 29.54 4.73
C ARG A 177 11.86 29.57 3.27
N ASP A 178 12.76 29.30 2.32
CA ASP A 178 12.43 29.08 0.91
C ASP A 178 12.33 27.58 0.67
N ILE A 179 11.11 27.05 0.87
CA ILE A 179 10.79 25.64 0.80
C ILE A 179 9.84 25.42 -0.39
N ALA A 180 10.19 24.49 -1.28
CA ALA A 180 9.31 24.04 -2.34
C ALA A 180 8.66 22.70 -2.01
N THR A 181 7.56 22.38 -2.68
CA THR A 181 6.99 21.04 -2.68
C THR A 181 6.78 20.53 -4.09
N ILE A 182 7.01 19.23 -4.29
CA ILE A 182 6.64 18.50 -5.51
C ILE A 182 5.61 17.46 -5.09
N GLY A 183 4.33 17.77 -5.32
CA GLY A 183 3.20 16.90 -4.96
C GLY A 183 2.90 15.84 -6.01
N GLY A 184 1.91 14.99 -5.71
CA GLY A 184 1.27 14.12 -6.70
C GLY A 184 0.16 14.83 -7.47
N PRO A 185 -0.61 14.08 -8.32
CA PRO A 185 -1.71 14.65 -9.08
C PRO A 185 -2.74 15.31 -8.16
N SER A 186 -3.07 16.57 -8.45
CA SER A 186 -4.01 17.39 -7.66
C SER A 186 -5.43 16.81 -7.63
N SER A 187 -5.75 15.90 -8.55
CA SER A 187 -7.01 15.14 -8.55
C SER A 187 -7.10 14.09 -7.44
N THR A 188 -5.98 13.74 -6.78
CA THR A 188 -5.97 12.72 -5.73
C THR A 188 -6.10 13.32 -4.33
N SER A 189 -6.96 12.73 -3.49
CA SER A 189 -7.15 13.20 -2.11
C SER A 189 -5.86 13.12 -1.27
N VAL A 190 -5.00 12.14 -1.52
CA VAL A 190 -3.70 12.01 -0.85
C VAL A 190 -2.81 13.20 -1.16
N ALA A 191 -2.69 13.62 -2.43
CA ALA A 191 -1.92 14.80 -2.81
C ALA A 191 -2.49 16.08 -2.17
N GLN A 192 -3.82 16.24 -2.19
CA GLN A 192 -4.50 17.37 -1.57
C GLN A 192 -4.24 17.46 -0.05
N MET A 193 -4.34 16.33 0.67
CA MET A 193 -4.07 16.27 2.11
C MET A 193 -2.60 16.61 2.42
N ARG A 194 -1.65 16.05 1.66
CA ARG A 194 -0.22 16.35 1.83
C ARG A 194 0.08 17.82 1.53
N GLN A 195 -0.55 18.38 0.50
CA GLN A 195 -0.46 19.81 0.20
C GLN A 195 -1.05 20.69 1.31
N ALA A 196 -2.20 20.31 1.88
CA ALA A 196 -2.80 21.02 3.00
C ALA A 196 -1.88 21.07 4.23
N GLY A 197 -1.24 19.94 4.57
CA GLY A 197 -0.27 19.88 5.66
C GLY A 197 0.95 20.77 5.43
N PHE A 198 1.49 20.80 4.21
CA PHE A 198 2.57 21.69 3.80
C PHE A 198 2.18 23.16 3.96
N CYS A 199 1.03 23.55 3.41
CA CYS A 199 0.54 24.94 3.50
C CYS A 199 0.29 25.36 4.95
N ARG A 200 -0.30 24.48 5.77
CA ARG A 200 -0.55 24.75 7.20
C ARG A 200 0.73 25.04 7.96
N ALA A 201 1.79 24.24 7.75
CA ALA A 201 3.06 24.45 8.44
C ALA A 201 3.73 25.78 8.06
N LEU A 202 3.69 26.17 6.78
CA LEU A 202 4.20 27.46 6.33
C LEU A 202 3.39 28.62 6.90
N GLN A 203 2.07 28.52 6.93
CA GLN A 203 1.18 29.53 7.48
C GLN A 203 1.42 29.76 8.97
N GLU A 204 1.56 28.70 9.76
CA GLU A 204 1.89 28.79 11.19
C GLU A 204 3.26 29.46 11.43
N ALA A 205 4.21 29.30 10.51
CA ALA A 205 5.51 29.95 10.52
C ALA A 205 5.49 31.37 9.93
N SER A 206 4.31 31.92 9.57
CA SER A 206 4.13 33.21 8.92
C SER A 206 4.89 33.35 7.59
N ILE A 207 5.02 32.26 6.84
CA ILE A 207 5.64 32.22 5.51
C ILE A 207 4.54 32.15 4.45
N THR A 208 4.59 33.09 3.51
CA THR A 208 3.66 33.10 2.39
C THR A 208 3.93 31.94 1.45
N VAL A 209 2.89 31.14 1.19
CA VAL A 209 2.94 30.08 0.19
C VAL A 209 3.12 30.69 -1.20
N ARG A 210 4.14 30.28 -1.94
CA ARG A 210 4.43 30.77 -3.29
C ARG A 210 4.01 29.72 -4.31
N PRO A 211 3.06 30.02 -5.23
CA PRO A 211 2.59 29.06 -6.22
C PRO A 211 3.72 28.45 -7.08
N GLU A 212 4.75 29.25 -7.40
CA GLU A 212 5.91 28.82 -8.18
C GLU A 212 6.81 27.79 -7.44
N ARG A 213 6.61 27.63 -6.13
CA ARG A 213 7.27 26.61 -5.29
C ARG A 213 6.44 25.36 -5.10
N MET A 214 5.29 25.27 -5.75
CA MET A 214 4.36 24.14 -5.63
C MET A 214 4.20 23.50 -7.00
N LEU A 215 4.92 22.42 -7.23
CA LEU A 215 4.84 21.67 -8.51
C LEU A 215 4.10 20.37 -8.34
N GLU A 216 3.41 19.96 -9.39
CA GLU A 216 2.70 18.67 -9.49
C GLU A 216 3.55 17.66 -10.26
N SER A 217 3.42 16.38 -9.90
CA SER A 217 4.05 15.24 -10.54
C SER A 217 3.07 14.04 -10.52
N ASP A 218 3.52 12.90 -10.99
CA ASP A 218 2.74 11.65 -11.12
C ASP A 218 3.08 10.59 -10.06
N PHE A 219 3.67 10.98 -8.93
CA PHE A 219 4.19 10.10 -7.90
C PHE A 219 5.33 9.16 -8.36
N THR A 220 5.95 9.40 -9.53
CA THR A 220 7.08 8.63 -10.02
C THR A 220 8.41 9.36 -9.82
N SER A 221 9.52 8.60 -9.86
CA SER A 221 10.86 9.22 -9.82
C SER A 221 11.16 10.06 -11.06
N THR A 222 10.61 9.70 -12.22
CA THR A 222 10.74 10.49 -13.45
C THR A 222 10.00 11.83 -13.33
N GLY A 223 8.76 11.81 -12.83
CA GLY A 223 8.00 13.04 -12.58
C GLY A 223 8.70 13.94 -11.54
N GLY A 224 9.19 13.35 -10.45
CA GLY A 224 9.99 14.05 -9.44
C GLY A 224 11.26 14.68 -10.02
N TYR A 225 12.00 13.96 -10.87
CA TYR A 225 13.17 14.47 -11.56
C TYR A 225 12.84 15.67 -12.45
N ASN A 226 11.81 15.56 -13.27
CA ASN A 226 11.40 16.64 -14.20
C ASN A 226 10.97 17.91 -13.44
N ALA A 227 10.17 17.75 -12.39
CA ALA A 227 9.73 18.87 -11.55
C ALA A 227 10.91 19.52 -10.80
N ALA A 228 11.82 18.71 -10.24
CA ALA A 228 13.01 19.21 -9.58
C ALA A 228 13.93 19.95 -10.56
N ALA A 229 14.04 19.49 -11.80
CA ALA A 229 14.82 20.18 -12.84
C ALA A 229 14.37 21.62 -13.01
N ILE A 230 13.05 21.86 -13.00
CA ILE A 230 12.47 23.22 -13.10
C ILE A 230 12.79 24.04 -11.84
N LEU A 231 12.62 23.47 -10.65
CA LEU A 231 12.88 24.16 -9.38
C LEU A 231 14.35 24.54 -9.18
N LEU A 232 15.25 23.77 -9.75
CA LEU A 232 16.69 23.97 -9.61
C LEU A 232 17.28 24.92 -10.66
N GLU A 233 16.47 25.41 -11.60
CA GLU A 233 16.88 26.43 -12.55
C GLU A 233 16.76 27.83 -11.92
N GLY A 234 17.76 28.67 -12.16
CA GLY A 234 17.78 30.08 -11.72
C GLY A 234 17.95 30.27 -10.21
N ASN A 235 16.88 30.43 -9.47
CA ASN A 235 16.88 30.61 -8.02
C ASN A 235 16.33 29.39 -7.29
N PRO A 236 17.15 28.37 -6.99
CA PRO A 236 16.69 27.14 -6.35
C PRO A 236 16.19 27.37 -4.92
N PRO A 237 15.19 26.58 -4.44
CA PRO A 237 14.81 26.60 -3.03
C PRO A 237 15.92 26.02 -2.16
N SER A 238 15.92 26.37 -0.88
CA SER A 238 16.86 25.78 0.09
C SER A 238 16.45 24.38 0.56
N ALA A 239 15.16 24.03 0.39
CA ALA A 239 14.64 22.72 0.73
C ALA A 239 13.47 22.32 -0.17
N ILE A 240 13.29 21.01 -0.37
CA ILE A 240 12.16 20.43 -1.11
C ILE A 240 11.48 19.36 -0.24
N PHE A 241 10.16 19.52 -0.04
CA PHE A 241 9.29 18.45 0.41
C PHE A 241 8.77 17.70 -0.82
N ALA A 242 9.23 16.47 -0.99
CA ALA A 242 8.77 15.55 -2.01
C ALA A 242 7.52 14.81 -1.52
N GLY A 243 6.45 14.86 -2.29
CA GLY A 243 5.14 14.30 -1.93
C GLY A 243 5.14 12.79 -1.70
N ASN A 244 6.16 12.07 -2.20
CA ASN A 244 6.50 10.71 -1.78
C ASN A 244 7.99 10.43 -2.01
N ASP A 245 8.48 9.27 -1.56
CA ASP A 245 9.90 8.92 -1.66
C ASP A 245 10.36 8.70 -3.11
N MET A 246 9.48 8.24 -4.00
CA MET A 246 9.83 8.12 -5.42
C MET A 246 10.10 9.49 -6.06
N ILE A 247 9.27 10.48 -5.75
CA ILE A 247 9.55 11.89 -6.12
C ILE A 247 10.88 12.32 -5.50
N GLY A 248 11.10 12.04 -4.21
CA GLY A 248 12.35 12.38 -3.50
C GLY A 248 13.60 11.80 -4.18
N ILE A 249 13.54 10.55 -4.62
CA ILE A 249 14.61 9.89 -5.39
C ILE A 249 14.85 10.64 -6.71
N GLY A 250 13.78 11.07 -7.39
CA GLY A 250 13.88 11.90 -8.60
C GLY A 250 14.57 13.25 -8.32
N VAL A 251 14.23 13.90 -7.21
CA VAL A 251 14.86 15.16 -6.76
C VAL A 251 16.34 14.96 -6.52
N LEU A 252 16.74 13.91 -5.78
CA LEU A 252 18.15 13.60 -5.54
C LEU A 252 18.93 13.41 -6.84
N ARG A 253 18.35 12.72 -7.82
CA ARG A 253 18.96 12.52 -9.14
C ARG A 253 19.12 13.84 -9.89
N ALA A 254 18.09 14.69 -9.92
CA ALA A 254 18.12 15.98 -10.58
C ALA A 254 19.16 16.94 -9.96
N ALA A 255 19.29 16.94 -8.63
CA ALA A 255 20.30 17.69 -7.90
C ALA A 255 21.72 17.21 -8.23
N ALA A 256 21.96 15.90 -8.22
CA ALA A 256 23.27 15.31 -8.54
C ALA A 256 23.75 15.67 -9.95
N GLU A 257 22.87 15.63 -10.95
CA GLU A 257 23.20 16.00 -12.34
C GLU A 257 23.55 17.50 -12.51
N ARG A 258 23.03 18.33 -11.61
CA ARG A 258 23.28 19.80 -11.59
C ARG A 258 24.40 20.20 -10.63
N ASN A 259 25.08 19.22 -10.03
CA ASN A 259 26.10 19.40 -9.00
C ASN A 259 25.59 20.17 -7.77
N VAL A 260 24.29 20.10 -7.47
CA VAL A 260 23.71 20.63 -6.24
C VAL A 260 23.87 19.61 -5.14
N ARG A 261 24.58 19.97 -4.10
CA ARG A 261 24.93 19.05 -2.99
C ARG A 261 23.77 18.91 -2.01
N VAL A 262 23.31 17.68 -1.82
CA VAL A 262 22.34 17.33 -0.77
C VAL A 262 23.10 16.66 0.37
N PRO A 263 22.92 17.10 1.64
CA PRO A 263 21.99 18.15 2.13
C PRO A 263 22.58 19.57 2.19
N SER A 264 23.86 19.81 1.88
CA SER A 264 24.56 21.07 2.23
C SER A 264 24.07 22.31 1.46
N GLU A 265 23.52 22.14 0.27
CA GLU A 265 22.95 23.24 -0.56
C GLU A 265 21.45 23.10 -0.74
N LEU A 266 20.92 21.88 -0.64
CA LEU A 266 19.51 21.56 -0.77
C LEU A 266 19.13 20.47 0.20
N SER A 267 18.21 20.73 1.13
CA SER A 267 17.59 19.70 1.95
C SER A 267 16.42 19.06 1.20
N VAL A 268 16.31 17.72 1.28
CA VAL A 268 15.21 16.96 0.64
C VAL A 268 14.59 16.04 1.67
N ILE A 269 13.27 16.11 1.82
CA ILE A 269 12.50 15.20 2.66
C ILE A 269 11.39 14.53 1.83
N GLY A 270 11.24 13.20 1.97
CA GLY A 270 10.24 12.39 1.31
C GLY A 270 9.01 12.10 2.17
N PHE A 271 8.21 11.15 1.69
CA PHE A 271 7.05 10.59 2.37
C PHE A 271 6.87 9.13 1.94
N ASP A 272 6.46 8.24 2.82
CA ASP A 272 6.13 6.81 2.74
C ASP A 272 7.12 5.91 3.51
N ASP A 273 8.40 6.22 3.59
CA ASP A 273 9.49 5.38 4.14
C ASP A 273 9.62 4.03 3.42
N ILE A 274 9.61 4.05 2.08
CA ILE A 274 9.89 2.84 1.30
C ILE A 274 11.31 2.32 1.57
N GLN A 275 11.51 1.01 1.46
CA GLN A 275 12.80 0.39 1.73
C GLN A 275 13.96 1.04 0.93
N MET A 276 13.72 1.45 -0.30
CA MET A 276 14.72 2.07 -1.17
C MET A 276 15.28 3.38 -0.63
N SER A 277 14.52 4.13 0.17
CA SER A 277 14.93 5.42 0.76
C SER A 277 16.17 5.31 1.64
N ARG A 278 16.48 4.11 2.16
CA ARG A 278 17.67 3.81 2.97
C ARG A 278 18.93 3.59 2.14
N TYR A 279 18.77 3.25 0.87
CA TYR A 279 19.87 2.78 0.01
C TYR A 279 20.25 3.78 -1.09
N VAL A 280 19.48 4.86 -1.27
CA VAL A 280 19.89 5.98 -2.13
C VAL A 280 20.97 6.81 -1.43
N TYR A 281 21.72 7.60 -2.19
CA TYR A 281 22.77 8.46 -1.62
C TYR A 281 22.52 9.91 -2.00
N PRO A 282 22.46 10.83 -1.00
CA PRO A 282 22.36 10.55 0.44
C PRO A 282 21.10 9.78 0.78
N ALA A 283 21.10 9.01 1.90
CA ALA A 283 19.91 8.29 2.37
C ALA A 283 18.77 9.29 2.67
N LEU A 284 17.59 9.02 2.13
CA LEU A 284 16.48 9.98 2.12
C LEU A 284 15.78 10.05 3.49
N THR A 285 15.83 11.22 4.14
CA THR A 285 14.96 11.58 5.26
C THR A 285 13.52 11.59 4.75
N THR A 286 12.59 11.00 5.49
CA THR A 286 11.22 10.82 5.02
C THR A 286 10.24 10.82 6.17
N VAL A 287 8.96 10.88 5.85
CA VAL A 287 7.85 10.68 6.79
C VAL A 287 7.18 9.36 6.46
N GLY A 288 6.95 8.56 7.47
CA GLY A 288 6.28 7.29 7.25
C GLY A 288 5.94 6.55 8.53
N GLN A 289 5.42 5.38 8.33
CA GLN A 289 5.24 4.30 9.29
C GLN A 289 5.53 3.00 8.55
N SER A 290 5.60 1.90 9.27
CA SER A 290 5.84 0.62 8.61
C SER A 290 4.71 0.27 7.62
N ILE A 291 5.01 0.31 6.32
CA ILE A 291 4.07 -0.04 5.24
C ILE A 291 3.64 -1.51 5.37
N LEU A 292 4.57 -2.39 5.76
CA LEU A 292 4.27 -3.80 6.05
C LEU A 292 3.21 -3.94 7.14
N GLN A 293 3.37 -3.20 8.27
CA GLN A 293 2.39 -3.24 9.37
C GLN A 293 1.03 -2.66 8.95
N LEU A 294 1.01 -1.64 8.07
CA LEU A 294 -0.22 -1.12 7.50
C LEU A 294 -0.95 -2.21 6.69
N GLY A 295 -0.21 -2.97 5.89
CA GLY A 295 -0.74 -4.12 5.15
C GLY A 295 -1.27 -5.22 6.06
N GLU A 296 -0.50 -5.60 7.10
CA GLU A 296 -0.95 -6.57 8.10
C GLU A 296 -2.23 -6.11 8.80
N MET A 297 -2.31 -4.84 9.18
CA MET A 297 -3.51 -4.25 9.82
C MET A 297 -4.72 -4.30 8.89
N ALA A 298 -4.56 -4.00 7.61
CA ALA A 298 -5.64 -4.09 6.63
C ALA A 298 -6.16 -5.53 6.48
N ALA A 299 -5.25 -6.51 6.41
CA ALA A 299 -5.61 -7.92 6.36
C ALA A 299 -6.29 -8.40 7.65
N GLU A 300 -5.80 -7.98 8.83
CA GLU A 300 -6.43 -8.28 10.12
C GLU A 300 -7.87 -7.79 10.20
N VAL A 301 -8.09 -6.52 9.82
CA VAL A 301 -9.44 -5.91 9.81
C VAL A 301 -10.35 -6.68 8.87
N LEU A 302 -9.87 -7.03 7.66
CA LEU A 302 -10.66 -7.79 6.69
C LEU A 302 -11.02 -9.18 7.22
N LEU A 303 -10.06 -9.96 7.73
CA LEU A 303 -10.33 -11.30 8.22
C LEU A 303 -11.28 -11.30 9.42
N ARG A 304 -11.20 -10.29 10.29
CA ARG A 304 -12.16 -10.08 11.37
C ARG A 304 -13.57 -9.79 10.83
N ARG A 305 -13.68 -8.97 9.77
CA ARG A 305 -14.96 -8.69 9.09
C ARG A 305 -15.53 -9.94 8.43
N ILE A 306 -14.72 -10.76 7.79
CA ILE A 306 -15.15 -12.04 7.21
C ILE A 306 -15.71 -12.99 8.28
N ALA A 307 -15.03 -13.08 9.43
CA ALA A 307 -15.46 -13.92 10.54
C ALA A 307 -16.75 -13.41 11.21
N THR A 308 -16.95 -12.09 11.24
CA THR A 308 -18.09 -11.45 11.92
C THR A 308 -18.64 -10.30 11.07
N PRO A 309 -19.49 -10.59 10.06
CA PRO A 309 -19.98 -9.58 9.11
C PRO A 309 -20.83 -8.46 9.74
N SER A 310 -21.39 -8.69 10.92
CA SER A 310 -22.25 -7.73 11.62
C SER A 310 -21.51 -6.68 12.45
N LEU A 311 -20.17 -6.65 12.42
CA LEU A 311 -19.41 -5.62 13.11
C LEU A 311 -19.71 -4.23 12.53
N VAL A 312 -19.68 -3.21 13.38
CA VAL A 312 -19.70 -1.81 12.93
C VAL A 312 -18.45 -1.53 12.12
N THR A 313 -18.57 -0.67 11.10
CA THR A 313 -17.45 -0.25 10.25
C THR A 313 -16.32 0.34 11.11
N ASP A 314 -15.10 -0.16 10.90
CA ASP A 314 -13.90 0.23 11.64
C ASP A 314 -13.08 1.24 10.82
N GLN A 315 -12.58 2.29 11.48
CA GLN A 315 -11.67 3.25 10.86
C GLN A 315 -10.40 3.33 11.70
N ARG A 316 -9.29 2.92 11.11
CA ARG A 316 -7.97 2.98 11.75
C ARG A 316 -7.11 4.03 11.07
N ILE A 317 -6.70 5.04 11.82
CA ILE A 317 -5.80 6.10 11.36
C ILE A 317 -4.45 5.88 12.03
N VAL A 318 -3.41 5.67 11.21
CA VAL A 318 -2.04 5.50 11.68
C VAL A 318 -1.35 6.85 11.66
N THR A 319 -0.79 7.25 12.81
CA THR A 319 -0.04 8.50 12.93
C THR A 319 1.36 8.28 12.39
N PRO A 320 1.79 9.06 11.38
CA PRO A 320 3.15 8.97 10.84
C PRO A 320 4.16 9.67 11.74
N SER A 321 5.44 9.35 11.53
CA SER A 321 6.57 10.00 12.19
C SER A 321 7.69 10.31 11.20
N ILE A 322 8.60 11.23 11.56
CA ILE A 322 9.78 11.51 10.75
C ILE A 322 10.82 10.41 10.97
N VAL A 323 11.37 9.93 9.87
CA VAL A 323 12.51 9.00 9.83
C VAL A 323 13.72 9.78 9.33
N LEU A 324 14.55 10.25 10.25
CA LEU A 324 15.74 11.04 9.94
C LEU A 324 16.81 10.18 9.30
N ARG A 325 17.41 10.71 8.21
CA ARG A 325 18.56 10.11 7.51
C ARG A 325 19.55 11.22 7.13
N GLU A 326 20.03 11.23 5.90
CA GLU A 326 21.19 12.05 5.47
C GLU A 326 20.81 13.24 4.59
N SER A 327 19.58 13.30 4.06
CA SER A 327 19.17 14.24 3.01
C SER A 327 18.68 15.58 3.51
N THR A 328 18.67 15.83 4.83
CA THR A 328 18.31 17.13 5.43
C THR A 328 19.38 17.63 6.39
N ALA A 329 19.66 18.94 6.40
CA ALA A 329 20.61 19.57 7.29
C ALA A 329 20.13 20.99 7.68
N PRO A 330 20.64 21.58 8.77
CA PRO A 330 20.42 22.99 9.08
C PRO A 330 20.87 23.90 7.93
N LEU A 331 20.09 24.95 7.67
CA LEU A 331 20.47 25.96 6.68
C LEU A 331 21.80 26.61 7.08
N SER A 332 22.80 26.59 6.20
CA SER A 332 24.13 27.16 6.45
C SER A 332 24.03 28.62 6.90
N GLY A 333 24.50 28.94 8.11
CA GLY A 333 24.45 30.28 8.72
C GLY A 333 23.46 30.42 9.90
N VAL A 334 22.65 29.41 10.18
CA VAL A 334 21.82 29.38 11.39
C VAL A 334 22.46 28.41 12.39
N PHE A 335 23.29 28.95 13.30
CA PHE A 335 23.77 28.18 14.45
C PHE A 335 22.60 27.99 15.42
N THR A 336 21.97 26.83 15.42
CA THR A 336 21.12 26.41 16.52
C THR A 336 22.02 25.98 17.67
N GLU A 337 22.20 26.81 18.70
CA GLU A 337 22.69 26.38 19.98
C GLU A 337 21.69 25.37 20.57
N TYR A 338 21.92 24.09 20.35
CA TYR A 338 21.29 23.06 21.17
C TYR A 338 21.98 23.03 22.53
N ARG A 339 21.31 23.55 23.55
CA ARG A 339 21.58 23.25 24.96
C ARG A 339 20.78 22.04 25.41
#